data_db2a30fbeda3709b80e7d6a5897878a7
#
_entry.id   db2a30fbeda3709b80e7d6a5897878a7
#
_cell.length_a   1.000
_cell.length_b   1.000
_cell.length_c   1.000
_cell.angle_alpha   90.00
_cell.angle_beta   90.00
_cell.angle_gamma   90.00
#
_symmetry.space_group_name_H-M   'P 1'
#
loop_
_entity.id
_entity.type
_entity.pdbx_description
1 polymer ?
#
loop_
_entity_poly.entity_id
_entity_poly.type
_entity_poly.pdbx_seq_one_letter_code
_entity_poly.pdbx_strand_id
1 'polypeptide(L)'
;MKILMLVFIIFSNISYSYINIYPTKFEKDITNGTNESFKLYNRSGKTIKYRVYFEKGEKNDMSQWGEIYPNSITLNPLEEKEIRVSIIPPEFTPKGIYKAKMIVKEVEIPKKERNKKINFFTLFKLNMTGYIGENDEKKKK
;
A
#
# COMPACT_ATOMS: atom_id res chain seq x y z
N MET A 1 -4.98 -33.84 32.22
CA MET A 1 -5.62 -33.63 30.90
C MET A 1 -6.50 -32.38 30.82
N LYS A 2 -7.23 -32.00 31.85
CA LYS A 2 -8.10 -30.78 31.82
C LYS A 2 -7.35 -29.45 31.74
N ILE A 3 -6.13 -29.36 32.28
CA ILE A 3 -5.31 -28.14 32.26
C ILE A 3 -4.68 -27.89 30.87
N LEU A 4 -4.33 -28.96 30.15
CA LEU A 4 -3.72 -28.85 28.81
C LEU A 4 -4.74 -28.33 27.78
N MET A 5 -6.03 -28.65 27.97
CA MET A 5 -7.10 -28.17 27.08
C MET A 5 -7.41 -26.67 27.27
N LEU A 6 -7.21 -26.16 28.47
CA LEU A 6 -7.44 -24.75 28.78
C LEU A 6 -6.37 -23.83 28.18
N VAL A 7 -5.13 -24.31 28.09
CA VAL A 7 -4.02 -23.56 27.48
C VAL A 7 -4.20 -23.42 25.98
N PHE A 8 -4.82 -24.39 25.30
CA PHE A 8 -5.05 -24.33 23.86
C PHE A 8 -6.10 -23.30 23.44
N ILE A 9 -7.06 -22.99 24.34
CA ILE A 9 -8.12 -22.02 24.06
C ILE A 9 -7.63 -20.57 24.17
N ILE A 10 -6.55 -20.30 24.90
CA ILE A 10 -6.01 -18.95 25.10
C ILE A 10 -5.21 -18.47 23.88
N PHE A 11 -4.67 -19.38 23.06
CA PHE A 11 -3.88 -19.03 21.87
C PHE A 11 -4.69 -18.75 20.59
N SER A 12 -6.00 -18.96 20.62
CA SER A 12 -6.84 -18.86 19.41
C SER A 12 -7.36 -17.46 19.08
N ASN A 13 -6.98 -16.40 19.82
CA ASN A 13 -7.50 -15.05 19.60
C ASN A 13 -6.46 -13.99 19.19
N ILE A 14 -5.33 -14.40 18.63
CA ILE A 14 -4.42 -13.44 18.03
C ILE A 14 -4.89 -13.18 16.59
N SER A 15 -5.92 -12.36 16.48
CA SER A 15 -6.34 -11.81 15.20
C SER A 15 -5.33 -10.73 14.79
N TYR A 16 -4.34 -11.09 13.99
CA TYR A 16 -3.52 -10.09 13.32
C TYR A 16 -4.38 -9.35 12.31
N SER A 17 -4.76 -8.11 12.65
CA SER A 17 -5.38 -7.19 11.71
C SER A 17 -4.28 -6.61 10.82
N TYR A 18 -4.12 -7.12 9.60
CA TYR A 18 -3.26 -6.53 8.61
C TYR A 18 -4.00 -6.40 7.28
N ILE A 19 -3.66 -5.36 6.57
CA ILE A 19 -4.18 -5.14 5.23
C ILE A 19 -3.50 -6.08 4.25
N ASN A 20 -4.28 -6.63 3.35
CA ASN A 20 -3.76 -7.23 2.13
C ASN A 20 -3.76 -6.20 1.02
N ILE A 21 -2.63 -6.03 0.38
CA ILE A 21 -2.47 -5.23 -0.82
C ILE A 21 -1.93 -6.10 -1.96
N TYR A 22 -2.49 -5.96 -3.15
CA TYR A 22 -2.03 -6.64 -4.34
C TYR A 22 -2.13 -5.71 -5.57
N PRO A 23 -1.10 -5.66 -6.41
CA PRO A 23 0.17 -6.34 -6.31
C PRO A 23 1.05 -5.80 -5.16
N THR A 24 2.01 -6.59 -4.70
CA THR A 24 2.97 -6.22 -3.64
C THR A 24 4.22 -5.56 -4.19
N LYS A 25 4.33 -5.42 -5.50
CA LYS A 25 5.49 -4.95 -6.22
C LYS A 25 5.08 -4.06 -7.39
N PHE A 26 5.83 -2.99 -7.60
CA PHE A 26 5.72 -2.14 -8.78
C PHE A 26 7.11 -2.00 -9.41
N GLU A 27 7.29 -2.61 -10.56
CA GLU A 27 8.49 -2.49 -11.39
C GLU A 27 8.03 -2.39 -12.84
N LYS A 28 8.07 -1.18 -13.41
CA LYS A 28 7.50 -0.91 -14.73
C LYS A 28 8.36 0.03 -15.57
N ASP A 29 8.26 -0.12 -16.87
CA ASP A 29 8.65 0.91 -17.82
C ASP A 29 7.67 2.07 -17.70
N ILE A 30 8.20 3.26 -17.42
CA ILE A 30 7.42 4.49 -17.25
C ILE A 30 7.73 5.52 -18.34
N THR A 31 8.49 5.15 -19.38
CA THR A 31 8.93 6.06 -20.45
C THR A 31 7.77 6.87 -21.02
N ASN A 32 6.64 6.25 -21.26
CA ASN A 32 5.42 6.88 -21.81
C ASN A 32 4.30 7.04 -20.76
N GLY A 33 4.66 7.02 -19.49
CA GLY A 33 3.69 6.92 -18.41
C GLY A 33 3.15 5.51 -18.21
N THR A 34 2.61 5.25 -17.04
CA THR A 34 2.01 3.95 -16.71
C THR A 34 0.92 4.09 -15.67
N ASN A 35 0.02 3.15 -15.66
CA ASN A 35 -1.01 3.00 -14.63
C ASN A 35 -0.91 1.62 -13.99
N GLU A 36 -1.19 1.56 -12.69
CA GLU A 36 -1.33 0.31 -11.94
C GLU A 36 -2.52 0.40 -11.00
N SER A 37 -3.25 -0.69 -10.91
CA SER A 37 -4.34 -0.84 -9.95
C SER A 37 -3.90 -1.71 -8.79
N PHE A 38 -4.07 -1.19 -7.58
CA PHE A 38 -3.81 -1.92 -6.35
C PHE A 38 -5.13 -2.23 -5.65
N LYS A 39 -5.33 -3.49 -5.32
CA LYS A 39 -6.47 -3.93 -4.53
C LYS A 39 -6.10 -3.97 -3.06
N LEU A 40 -6.93 -3.36 -2.23
CA LEU A 40 -6.79 -3.40 -0.78
C LEU A 40 -7.95 -4.20 -0.20
N TYR A 41 -7.63 -5.17 0.62
CA TYR A 41 -8.60 -6.05 1.27
C TYR A 41 -8.52 -5.95 2.78
N ASN A 42 -9.66 -5.68 3.42
CA ASN A 42 -9.76 -5.63 4.88
C ASN A 42 -10.14 -7.00 5.45
N ARG A 43 -9.17 -7.70 6.04
CA ARG A 43 -9.41 -8.98 6.72
C ARG A 43 -9.94 -8.86 8.13
N SER A 44 -10.00 -7.66 8.67
CA SER A 44 -10.43 -7.46 10.06
C SER A 44 -11.94 -7.44 10.19
N GLY A 45 -12.44 -7.62 11.41
CA GLY A 45 -13.84 -7.44 11.77
C GLY A 45 -14.24 -5.97 12.01
N LYS A 46 -13.38 -5.00 11.66
CA LYS A 46 -13.61 -3.57 11.89
C LYS A 46 -13.59 -2.82 10.57
N THR A 47 -14.38 -1.74 10.49
CA THR A 47 -14.24 -0.76 9.40
C THR A 47 -12.94 0.00 9.58
N ILE A 48 -12.12 0.06 8.53
CA ILE A 48 -10.80 0.70 8.54
C ILE A 48 -10.77 1.77 7.45
N LYS A 49 -10.21 2.92 7.77
CA LYS A 49 -9.95 3.99 6.83
C LYS A 49 -8.46 4.12 6.57
N TYR A 50 -8.07 4.15 5.31
CA TYR A 50 -6.71 4.37 4.87
C TYR A 50 -6.56 5.67 4.12
N ARG A 51 -5.39 6.30 4.30
CA ARG A 51 -4.89 7.36 3.44
C ARG A 51 -3.69 6.82 2.67
N VAL A 52 -3.66 7.10 1.37
CA VAL A 52 -2.61 6.64 0.47
C VAL A 52 -1.92 7.85 -0.14
N TYR A 53 -0.61 7.87 -0.10
CA TYR A 53 0.20 8.97 -0.60
C TYR A 53 1.62 8.51 -0.95
N PHE A 54 2.34 9.32 -1.72
CA PHE A 54 3.76 9.10 -1.94
C PHE A 54 4.59 9.79 -0.85
N GLU A 55 5.59 9.07 -0.35
CA GLU A 55 6.64 9.67 0.48
C GLU A 55 7.63 10.38 -0.46
N LYS A 56 8.02 11.60 -0.13
CA LYS A 56 9.02 12.35 -0.89
C LYS A 56 10.38 11.65 -0.78
N GLY A 57 11.00 11.37 -1.92
CA GLY A 57 12.34 10.81 -2.01
C GLY A 57 13.43 11.89 -2.12
N GLU A 58 14.67 11.44 -2.15
CA GLU A 58 15.83 12.34 -2.25
C GLU A 58 16.38 12.39 -3.68
N LYS A 59 16.85 11.27 -4.21
CA LYS A 59 17.49 11.17 -5.52
C LYS A 59 16.72 10.24 -6.45
N ASN A 60 16.63 10.65 -7.74
CA ASN A 60 15.86 9.90 -8.74
C ASN A 60 14.43 9.56 -8.25
N ASP A 61 13.79 10.57 -7.69
CA ASP A 61 12.46 10.45 -7.09
C ASP A 61 11.37 10.68 -8.14
N MET A 62 10.53 9.68 -8.37
CA MET A 62 9.37 9.77 -9.24
C MET A 62 8.06 10.05 -8.48
N SER A 63 8.12 10.29 -7.20
CA SER A 63 6.91 10.52 -6.38
C SER A 63 6.11 11.73 -6.83
N GLN A 64 6.79 12.76 -7.36
CA GLN A 64 6.16 13.98 -7.87
C GLN A 64 5.46 13.79 -9.23
N TRP A 65 5.73 12.69 -9.92
CA TRP A 65 5.11 12.33 -11.20
C TRP A 65 3.90 11.43 -11.03
N GLY A 66 3.61 11.10 -9.80
CA GLY A 66 2.58 10.13 -9.45
C GLY A 66 1.30 10.77 -8.93
N GLU A 67 0.19 10.19 -9.33
CA GLU A 67 -1.15 10.45 -8.78
C GLU A 67 -1.76 9.17 -8.26
N ILE A 68 -2.49 9.29 -7.16
CA ILE A 68 -3.21 8.17 -6.53
C ILE A 68 -4.68 8.53 -6.43
N TYR A 69 -5.55 7.67 -6.96
CA TYR A 69 -6.98 7.86 -6.87
C TYR A 69 -7.73 6.53 -6.58
N PRO A 70 -8.63 6.53 -5.62
CA PRO A 70 -8.80 7.53 -4.55
C PRO A 70 -7.62 7.51 -3.57
N ASN A 71 -7.27 8.65 -3.01
CA ASN A 71 -6.19 8.77 -2.02
C ASN A 71 -6.67 8.57 -0.56
N SER A 72 -7.96 8.38 -0.37
CA SER A 72 -8.59 8.02 0.91
C SER A 72 -9.65 6.98 0.65
N ILE A 73 -9.60 5.88 1.38
CA ILE A 73 -10.46 4.74 1.16
C ILE A 73 -10.93 4.15 2.49
N THR A 74 -12.22 3.87 2.59
CA THR A 74 -12.81 3.20 3.74
C THR A 74 -13.22 1.79 3.33
N LEU A 75 -12.76 0.79 4.08
CA LEU A 75 -13.07 -0.61 3.87
C LEU A 75 -13.87 -1.14 5.05
N ASN A 76 -15.06 -1.65 4.77
CA ASN A 76 -15.83 -2.42 5.74
C ASN A 76 -15.17 -3.79 6.00
N PRO A 77 -15.59 -4.52 7.04
CA PRO A 77 -15.10 -5.88 7.25
C PRO A 77 -15.25 -6.74 5.98
N LEU A 78 -14.19 -7.46 5.59
CA LEU A 78 -14.12 -8.34 4.43
C LEU A 78 -14.37 -7.66 3.08
N GLU A 79 -14.27 -6.33 3.02
CA GLU A 79 -14.42 -5.57 1.79
C GLU A 79 -13.08 -5.42 1.06
N GLU A 80 -13.15 -5.48 -0.28
CA GLU A 80 -12.05 -5.17 -1.19
C GLU A 80 -12.39 -3.91 -1.98
N LYS A 81 -11.42 -3.01 -2.13
CA LYS A 81 -11.51 -1.85 -3.01
C LYS A 81 -10.20 -1.64 -3.76
N GLU A 82 -10.31 -0.96 -4.88
CA GLU A 82 -9.20 -0.66 -5.77
C GLU A 82 -8.78 0.80 -5.64
N ILE A 83 -7.46 1.03 -5.65
CA ILE A 83 -6.85 2.33 -5.87
C ILE A 83 -6.03 2.27 -7.16
N ARG A 84 -6.05 3.35 -7.92
CA ARG A 84 -5.25 3.49 -9.15
C ARG A 84 -4.09 4.43 -8.92
N VAL A 85 -2.94 4.01 -9.37
CA VAL A 85 -1.70 4.80 -9.35
C VAL A 85 -1.28 5.07 -10.78
N SER A 86 -1.10 6.34 -11.11
CA SER A 86 -0.57 6.80 -12.40
C SER A 86 0.79 7.42 -12.17
N ILE A 87 1.78 7.08 -13.00
CA ILE A 87 3.10 7.71 -13.02
C ILE A 87 3.35 8.25 -14.42
N ILE A 88 3.53 9.56 -14.54
CA ILE A 88 3.76 10.24 -15.81
C ILE A 88 5.00 11.11 -15.66
N PRO A 89 6.17 10.65 -16.18
CA PRO A 89 7.38 11.45 -16.11
C PRO A 89 7.27 12.68 -17.00
N PRO A 90 7.93 13.80 -16.63
CA PRO A 90 8.04 14.98 -17.50
C PRO A 90 8.74 14.65 -18.81
N GLU A 91 8.45 15.42 -19.85
CA GLU A 91 9.19 15.34 -21.11
C GLU A 91 10.69 15.56 -20.88
N PHE A 92 11.52 14.88 -21.67
CA PHE A 92 12.99 14.94 -21.58
C PHE A 92 13.58 14.45 -20.26
N THR A 93 12.83 13.68 -19.46
CA THR A 93 13.41 13.02 -18.29
C THR A 93 14.55 12.09 -18.72
N PRO A 94 15.74 12.18 -18.11
CA PRO A 94 16.87 11.34 -18.46
C PRO A 94 16.58 9.86 -18.35
N LYS A 95 17.20 9.05 -19.19
CA LYS A 95 17.17 7.59 -19.07
C LYS A 95 17.74 7.16 -17.72
N GLY A 96 17.12 6.18 -17.11
CA GLY A 96 17.60 5.68 -15.83
C GLY A 96 16.51 4.99 -15.00
N ILE A 97 16.87 4.72 -13.75
CA ILE A 97 16.03 4.07 -12.76
C ILE A 97 15.54 5.12 -11.77
N TYR A 98 14.25 5.17 -11.58
CA TYR A 98 13.57 6.08 -10.67
C TYR A 98 12.80 5.30 -9.61
N LYS A 99 12.70 5.87 -8.42
CA LYS A 99 12.09 5.20 -7.28
C LYS A 99 11.04 6.09 -6.62
N ALA A 100 10.06 5.46 -6.02
CA ALA A 100 9.11 6.08 -5.12
C ALA A 100 8.71 5.11 -4.02
N LYS A 101 8.14 5.64 -2.95
CA LYS A 101 7.50 4.85 -1.90
C LYS A 101 6.04 5.27 -1.79
N MET A 102 5.14 4.33 -2.00
CA MET A 102 3.73 4.52 -1.72
C MET A 102 3.45 4.11 -0.28
N ILE A 103 2.82 4.98 0.47
CA ILE A 103 2.44 4.78 1.86
C ILE A 103 0.94 4.54 1.92
N VAL A 104 0.55 3.43 2.53
CA VAL A 104 -0.83 3.14 2.89
C VAL A 104 -0.92 3.20 4.40
N LYS A 105 -1.51 4.26 4.92
CA LYS A 105 -1.59 4.56 6.35
C LYS A 105 -3.01 4.45 6.85
N GLU A 106 -3.21 3.62 7.87
CA GLU A 106 -4.46 3.60 8.62
C GLU A 106 -4.64 4.93 9.36
N VAL A 107 -5.84 5.49 9.29
CA VAL A 107 -6.21 6.73 9.97
C VAL A 107 -7.40 6.49 10.88
N GLU A 108 -7.44 7.23 11.98
CA GLU A 108 -8.51 7.12 12.95
C GLU A 108 -9.85 7.55 12.33
N ILE A 109 -10.88 6.74 12.56
CA ILE A 109 -12.25 7.12 12.28
C ILE A 109 -12.76 7.80 13.55
N PRO A 110 -13.19 9.08 13.48
CA PRO A 110 -13.70 9.77 14.65
C PRO A 110 -14.88 9.03 15.27
N LYS A 111 -14.73 8.61 16.52
CA LYS A 111 -15.81 8.02 17.31
C LYS A 111 -16.27 9.03 18.36
N LYS A 112 -17.58 9.09 18.63
CA LYS A 112 -18.17 9.98 19.64
C LYS A 112 -17.70 9.69 21.08
N GLU A 113 -17.14 8.53 21.35
CA GLU A 113 -16.70 8.12 22.69
C GLU A 113 -15.18 7.95 22.72
N ARG A 114 -14.51 8.80 23.48
CA ARG A 114 -13.08 8.68 23.79
C ARG A 114 -12.88 7.72 24.95
N ASN A 115 -12.97 6.42 24.68
CA ASN A 115 -12.38 5.46 25.62
C ASN A 115 -10.87 5.47 25.42
N LYS A 116 -10.12 5.62 26.52
CA LYS A 116 -8.65 5.55 26.58
C LYS A 116 -8.17 4.12 26.26
N LYS A 117 -8.32 3.67 25.02
CA LYS A 117 -7.75 2.41 24.55
C LYS A 117 -6.51 2.72 23.73
N ILE A 118 -5.47 1.91 23.92
CA ILE A 118 -4.29 1.96 23.05
C ILE A 118 -4.75 1.58 21.65
N ASN A 119 -4.60 2.49 20.70
CA ASN A 119 -4.93 2.26 19.30
C ASN A 119 -3.66 1.95 18.52
N PHE A 120 -3.62 0.79 17.88
CA PHE A 120 -2.58 0.43 16.93
C PHE A 120 -3.02 0.80 15.53
N PHE A 121 -2.17 1.52 14.81
CA PHE A 121 -2.41 1.88 13.41
C PHE A 121 -1.42 1.16 12.52
N THR A 122 -1.91 0.61 11.44
CA THR A 122 -1.09 -0.05 10.43
C THR A 122 -0.55 0.97 9.45
N LEU A 123 0.73 0.84 9.13
CA LEU A 123 1.38 1.60 8.06
C LEU A 123 2.09 0.61 7.15
N PHE A 124 1.75 0.63 5.88
CA PHE A 124 2.37 -0.18 4.85
C PHE A 124 3.16 0.71 3.89
N LYS A 125 4.38 0.31 3.55
CA LYS A 125 5.25 0.99 2.58
C LYS A 125 5.54 0.07 1.40
N LEU A 126 5.14 0.49 0.20
CA LEU A 126 5.45 -0.19 -1.05
C LEU A 126 6.56 0.53 -1.78
N ASN A 127 7.68 -0.15 -2.01
CA ASN A 127 8.74 0.37 -2.86
C ASN A 127 8.35 0.20 -4.33
N MET A 128 8.50 1.28 -5.09
CA MET A 128 8.17 1.34 -6.51
C MET A 128 9.43 1.66 -7.32
N THR A 129 9.60 0.99 -8.44
CA THR A 129 10.70 1.21 -9.36
C THR A 129 10.15 1.46 -10.76
N GLY A 130 10.56 2.57 -11.36
CA GLY A 130 10.25 2.94 -12.73
C GLY A 130 11.51 2.98 -13.58
N TYR A 131 11.42 2.52 -14.81
CA TYR A 131 12.52 2.54 -15.78
C TYR A 131 12.18 3.48 -16.92
N ILE A 132 13.12 4.36 -17.31
CA ILE A 132 13.01 5.21 -18.49
C ILE A 132 14.10 4.83 -19.48
N GLY A 133 13.70 4.46 -20.69
CA GLY A 133 14.57 4.30 -21.86
C GLY A 133 15.46 3.07 -21.87
N GLU A 134 15.19 2.03 -21.08
CA GLU A 134 15.92 0.77 -21.13
C GLU A 134 14.99 -0.44 -21.01
N ASN A 135 14.69 -1.05 -22.15
CA ASN A 135 14.16 -2.40 -22.18
C ASN A 135 14.79 -3.30 -23.26
N ASP A 136 15.98 -2.95 -23.77
CA ASP A 136 16.66 -3.80 -24.75
C ASP A 136 17.37 -5.01 -24.11
N GLU A 137 17.66 -4.98 -22.81
CA GLU A 137 18.37 -6.07 -22.14
C GLU A 137 17.48 -7.21 -21.65
N LYS A 138 16.18 -7.01 -21.48
CA LYS A 138 15.25 -8.08 -21.05
C LYS A 138 14.67 -8.92 -22.21
N LYS A 139 14.94 -8.57 -23.45
CA LYS A 139 14.51 -9.36 -24.64
C LYS A 139 15.51 -10.44 -25.07
N LYS A 140 16.61 -10.64 -24.35
CA LYS A 140 17.64 -11.65 -24.67
C LYS A 140 17.83 -12.68 -23.56
N LYS A 141 16.74 -13.16 -22.97
CA LYS A 141 16.80 -14.41 -22.18
C LYS A 141 15.58 -15.23 -22.44
#